data_31e3cf7e510150f5dca9d2e91d2c4557
#
_entry.id   31e3cf7e510150f5dca9d2e91d2c4557
#
_cell.length_a   1.000
_cell.length_b   1.000
_cell.length_c   1.000
_cell.angle_alpha   90.00
_cell.angle_beta   90.00
_cell.angle_gamma   90.00
#
_symmetry.space_group_name_H-M   'P 1'
#
loop_
_entity.id
_entity.type
_entity.pdbx_description
1 polymer ?
#
loop_
_entity_poly.entity_id
_entity_poly.type
_entity_poly.pdbx_seq_one_letter_code
_entity_poly.pdbx_strand_id
1 'polypeptide(L)'
;MRTSSLLTLALVFVACEQEYDIINEPVDVDPADVTECDFTQVESSDFFAYDCNPVFQGTGEAWSGDIGSIGFHTTQVSGHPFYQMWYTAEATSGAAYELGYAISPDGTTWDTHPANPFMRATPGAWDQDAMDAIQVLWDEDESLYVMTYQGYTLPTSDFDPGQWGIGIATSDDGIRWGKHPANPVIDFNDPSLSLTISPCWPLTITKRAGSYISYVGASVPPDPFFGGEPRCDVYTAVGNGLASWSFASNPALTAGDWYDAAGILAADIVEFDGQFYMFYIGFESWTPTGNGGVITATSPHVAMATSPDGSFWTKWPGNPLPLSGEISPSPSAIGAEVVGSRVHLWVNDYYDSIQENAVGYFLFDPNREEA
;
A
#
# COMPACT_ATOMS: atom_id res chain seq x y z
N MET A 1 18.39 29.83 38.86
CA MET A 1 18.53 30.18 37.44
C MET A 1 18.80 28.89 36.72
N ARG A 2 17.79 28.38 36.06
CA ARG A 2 17.84 27.14 35.27
C ARG A 2 17.80 27.53 33.81
N THR A 3 18.87 27.24 33.10
CA THR A 3 18.93 27.23 31.65
C THR A 3 19.14 25.80 31.24
N SER A 4 18.13 25.16 30.72
CA SER A 4 18.28 23.94 29.95
C SER A 4 17.13 23.84 28.93
N SER A 5 17.47 23.27 27.82
CA SER A 5 16.62 22.80 26.73
C SER A 5 16.31 23.81 25.62
N LEU A 6 17.25 23.98 24.70
CA LEU A 6 17.01 24.46 23.34
C LEU A 6 18.14 23.98 22.40
N LEU A 7 18.54 22.69 22.48
CA LEU A 7 19.64 22.19 21.66
C LEU A 7 19.32 20.89 20.94
N THR A 8 18.07 20.38 20.97
CA THR A 8 17.78 19.08 20.39
C THR A 8 17.00 19.16 19.06
N LEU A 9 16.47 20.32 18.69
CA LEU A 9 15.68 20.48 17.45
C LEU A 9 16.50 20.92 16.23
N ALA A 10 17.73 21.37 16.42
CA ALA A 10 18.56 21.89 15.32
C ALA A 10 19.35 20.78 14.57
N LEU A 11 19.49 19.59 15.13
CA LEU A 11 20.29 18.51 14.52
C LEU A 11 19.55 17.66 13.49
N VAL A 12 18.23 17.62 13.55
CA VAL A 12 17.42 16.86 12.58
C VAL A 12 17.27 17.64 11.26
N PHE A 13 17.21 18.97 11.32
CA PHE A 13 17.12 19.81 10.11
C PHE A 13 18.43 19.89 9.32
N VAL A 14 19.58 19.76 9.96
CA VAL A 14 20.89 19.85 9.27
C VAL A 14 21.18 18.58 8.46
N ALA A 15 20.65 17.43 8.82
CA ALA A 15 20.82 16.21 8.05
C ALA A 15 19.98 16.20 6.74
N CYS A 16 18.80 16.83 6.76
CA CYS A 16 17.96 16.97 5.56
C CYS A 16 18.49 18.00 4.56
N GLU A 17 19.05 19.13 5.06
CA GLU A 17 19.58 20.18 4.18
C GLU A 17 20.88 19.78 3.46
N GLN A 18 21.67 18.85 4.01
CA GLN A 18 22.91 18.41 3.36
C GLN A 18 22.71 17.38 2.26
N GLU A 19 21.62 16.61 2.27
CA GLU A 19 21.29 15.70 1.16
C GLU A 19 20.61 16.43 -0.01
N TYR A 20 19.94 17.56 0.25
CA TYR A 20 19.23 18.32 -0.79
C TYR A 20 20.19 19.17 -1.67
N ASP A 21 21.38 19.52 -1.19
CA ASP A 21 22.37 20.29 -1.97
C ASP A 21 23.06 19.47 -3.08
N ILE A 22 22.90 18.15 -3.10
CA ILE A 22 23.48 17.28 -4.15
C ILE A 22 22.61 17.25 -5.41
N ILE A 23 21.34 17.62 -5.33
CA ILE A 23 20.37 17.53 -6.45
C ILE A 23 20.34 18.81 -7.32
N ASN A 24 21.01 19.88 -6.93
CA ASN A 24 20.93 21.20 -7.56
C ASN A 24 22.12 21.60 -8.45
N GLU A 25 22.79 20.66 -9.11
CA GLU A 25 23.52 21.05 -10.32
C GLU A 25 22.56 20.98 -11.50
N PRO A 26 22.22 22.10 -12.15
CA PRO A 26 21.39 22.08 -13.34
C PRO A 26 22.14 21.28 -14.41
N VAL A 27 21.69 20.10 -14.72
CA VAL A 27 22.07 19.40 -15.95
C VAL A 27 21.55 20.29 -17.08
N ASP A 28 22.45 20.78 -17.89
CA ASP A 28 22.14 21.61 -19.07
C ASP A 28 21.49 20.67 -20.12
N VAL A 29 20.17 20.43 -19.94
CA VAL A 29 19.37 19.63 -20.87
C VAL A 29 18.92 20.55 -21.98
N ASP A 30 19.17 20.19 -23.23
CA ASP A 30 18.68 20.94 -24.38
C ASP A 30 17.15 21.05 -24.29
N PRO A 31 16.56 22.27 -24.26
CA PRO A 31 15.11 22.46 -24.16
C PRO A 31 14.28 21.77 -25.25
N ALA A 32 14.92 21.26 -26.30
CA ALA A 32 14.28 20.53 -27.38
C ALA A 32 14.07 19.03 -27.09
N ASP A 33 14.71 18.49 -26.05
CA ASP A 33 14.62 17.06 -25.66
C ASP A 33 13.73 16.80 -24.43
N VAL A 34 13.13 17.85 -23.84
CA VAL A 34 12.20 17.68 -22.72
C VAL A 34 10.83 17.38 -23.30
N THR A 35 10.44 16.13 -23.33
CA THR A 35 9.02 15.77 -23.47
C THR A 35 8.34 16.31 -22.20
N GLU A 36 7.59 17.41 -22.33
CA GLU A 36 6.85 17.99 -21.23
C GLU A 36 5.72 17.02 -20.89
N CYS A 37 5.87 16.26 -19.81
CA CYS A 37 4.85 15.34 -19.33
C CYS A 37 3.79 16.12 -18.56
N ASP A 38 2.54 15.85 -18.84
CA ASP A 38 1.39 16.50 -18.20
C ASP A 38 0.39 15.43 -17.73
N PHE A 39 -0.68 15.86 -17.12
CA PHE A 39 -1.80 15.01 -16.74
C PHE A 39 -2.91 15.11 -17.77
N THR A 40 -3.22 14.01 -18.44
CA THR A 40 -4.32 13.90 -19.37
C THR A 40 -5.53 13.27 -18.70
N GLN A 41 -6.70 13.87 -18.90
CA GLN A 41 -7.96 13.34 -18.42
C GLN A 41 -8.23 11.97 -19.02
N VAL A 42 -8.55 11.01 -18.15
CA VAL A 42 -8.87 9.65 -18.56
C VAL A 42 -10.37 9.60 -18.97
N GLU A 43 -10.63 9.45 -20.25
CA GLU A 43 -11.99 9.44 -20.81
C GLU A 43 -12.81 10.67 -20.38
N SER A 44 -14.07 10.49 -19.96
CA SER A 44 -14.94 11.56 -19.42
C SER A 44 -15.06 11.47 -17.89
N SER A 45 -14.01 10.97 -17.21
CA SER A 45 -13.99 10.75 -15.77
C SER A 45 -13.36 11.92 -15.00
N ASP A 46 -13.42 11.85 -13.67
CA ASP A 46 -12.76 12.81 -12.77
C ASP A 46 -11.30 12.41 -12.47
N PHE A 47 -10.76 11.49 -13.27
CA PHE A 47 -9.40 10.99 -13.16
C PHE A 47 -8.51 11.52 -14.27
N PHE A 48 -7.21 11.68 -13.94
CA PHE A 48 -6.17 12.12 -14.85
C PHE A 48 -4.98 11.18 -14.73
N ALA A 49 -4.45 10.72 -15.85
CA ALA A 49 -3.24 9.92 -15.91
C ALA A 49 -2.04 10.80 -16.24
N TYR A 50 -0.89 10.54 -15.63
CA TYR A 50 0.37 11.15 -15.99
C TYR A 50 0.88 10.56 -17.31
N ASP A 51 1.18 11.40 -18.29
CA ASP A 51 1.49 10.98 -19.66
C ASP A 51 2.81 10.19 -19.78
N CYS A 52 3.68 10.33 -18.78
CA CYS A 52 4.98 9.65 -18.73
C CYS A 52 5.02 8.50 -17.70
N ASN A 53 3.89 7.83 -17.46
CA ASN A 53 3.89 6.61 -16.66
C ASN A 53 4.73 5.49 -17.34
N PRO A 54 5.38 4.61 -16.56
CA PRO A 54 5.43 4.58 -15.10
C PRO A 54 6.42 5.62 -14.53
N VAL A 55 6.17 6.07 -13.29
CA VAL A 55 7.02 7.03 -12.58
C VAL A 55 8.07 6.37 -11.68
N PHE A 56 7.92 5.08 -11.37
CA PHE A 56 8.86 4.33 -10.57
C PHE A 56 8.84 2.84 -10.95
N GLN A 57 10.03 2.25 -11.00
CA GLN A 57 10.22 0.82 -11.28
C GLN A 57 11.33 0.24 -10.41
N GLY A 58 11.52 -1.09 -10.43
CA GLY A 58 12.63 -1.73 -9.77
C GLY A 58 13.99 -1.14 -10.21
N THR A 59 14.94 -1.07 -9.27
CA THR A 59 16.25 -0.44 -9.51
C THR A 59 17.19 -1.34 -10.33
N GLY A 60 16.82 -2.60 -10.57
CA GLY A 60 17.67 -3.61 -11.19
C GLY A 60 18.79 -4.14 -10.30
N GLU A 61 18.84 -3.72 -9.03
CA GLU A 61 19.70 -4.33 -8.03
C GLU A 61 19.21 -5.74 -7.67
N ALA A 62 20.07 -6.57 -7.09
CA ALA A 62 19.76 -7.97 -6.82
C ALA A 62 18.53 -8.17 -5.89
N TRP A 63 18.21 -7.20 -5.05
CA TRP A 63 17.08 -7.21 -4.15
C TRP A 63 15.83 -6.50 -4.71
N SER A 64 15.97 -5.70 -5.76
CA SER A 64 14.93 -4.83 -6.31
C SER A 64 14.70 -5.12 -7.79
N GLY A 65 13.97 -6.20 -8.05
CA GLY A 65 13.35 -6.49 -9.34
C GLY A 65 11.94 -5.90 -9.41
N ASP A 66 10.94 -6.74 -9.59
CA ASP A 66 9.53 -6.32 -9.65
C ASP A 66 9.06 -5.67 -8.35
N ILE A 67 8.31 -4.57 -8.48
CA ILE A 67 7.65 -3.92 -7.36
C ILE A 67 6.41 -4.73 -6.96
N GLY A 68 6.26 -4.97 -5.65
CA GLY A 68 5.11 -5.66 -5.08
C GLY A 68 4.08 -4.68 -4.52
N SER A 69 4.14 -4.40 -3.24
CA SER A 69 3.24 -3.44 -2.56
C SER A 69 3.88 -2.08 -2.36
N ILE A 70 3.05 -1.08 -2.17
CA ILE A 70 3.46 0.32 -1.99
C ILE A 70 2.67 0.96 -0.84
N GLY A 71 3.32 1.82 -0.07
CA GLY A 71 2.70 2.66 0.96
C GLY A 71 3.26 4.07 0.87
N PHE A 72 2.43 5.07 1.11
CA PHE A 72 2.78 6.48 0.93
C PHE A 72 2.56 7.30 2.19
N HIS A 73 3.29 8.40 2.27
CA HIS A 73 2.99 9.51 3.17
C HIS A 73 3.50 10.81 2.55
N THR A 74 2.70 11.86 2.66
CA THR A 74 3.05 13.19 2.16
C THR A 74 3.24 14.15 3.32
N THR A 75 4.41 14.77 3.36
CA THR A 75 4.73 15.85 4.30
C THR A 75 4.80 17.19 3.58
N GLN A 76 5.02 18.28 4.35
CA GLN A 76 5.26 19.60 3.80
C GLN A 76 6.68 20.04 4.12
N VAL A 77 7.48 20.30 3.09
CA VAL A 77 8.83 20.86 3.23
C VAL A 77 8.87 22.24 2.59
N SER A 78 9.15 23.26 3.38
CA SER A 78 9.17 24.66 2.92
C SER A 78 7.87 25.11 2.20
N GLY A 79 6.73 24.54 2.58
CA GLY A 79 5.42 24.86 2.00
C GLY A 79 5.11 24.14 0.68
N HIS A 80 5.92 23.18 0.28
CA HIS A 80 5.69 22.30 -0.86
C HIS A 80 5.47 20.86 -0.40
N PRO A 81 4.62 20.09 -1.08
CA PRO A 81 4.47 18.67 -0.79
C PRO A 81 5.79 17.93 -1.02
N PHE A 82 6.06 16.97 -0.16
CA PHE A 82 7.21 16.09 -0.24
C PHE A 82 6.72 14.68 0.01
N TYR A 83 6.92 13.81 -0.97
CA TYR A 83 6.36 12.47 -1.00
C TYR A 83 7.38 11.45 -0.50
N GLN A 84 6.91 10.53 0.30
CA GLN A 84 7.65 9.39 0.81
C GLN A 84 6.94 8.13 0.36
N MET A 85 7.69 7.18 -0.18
CA MET A 85 7.18 5.88 -0.62
C MET A 85 7.98 4.76 0.03
N TRP A 86 7.29 3.85 0.66
CA TRP A 86 7.81 2.55 1.06
C TRP A 86 7.28 1.53 0.07
N TYR A 87 8.13 0.62 -0.34
CA TYR A 87 7.74 -0.38 -1.33
C TYR A 87 8.38 -1.72 -1.02
N THR A 88 7.69 -2.79 -1.38
CA THR A 88 8.31 -4.11 -1.43
C THR A 88 8.81 -4.37 -2.84
N ALA A 89 9.93 -5.04 -2.95
CA ALA A 89 10.46 -5.48 -4.23
C ALA A 89 10.90 -6.93 -4.15
N GLU A 90 10.54 -7.71 -5.16
CA GLU A 90 10.99 -9.08 -5.30
C GLU A 90 12.44 -9.09 -5.79
N ALA A 91 13.28 -9.89 -5.14
CA ALA A 91 14.65 -10.05 -5.63
C ALA A 91 14.66 -10.71 -7.01
N THR A 92 15.57 -10.27 -7.89
CA THR A 92 15.71 -10.80 -9.27
C THR A 92 15.93 -12.32 -9.36
N SER A 93 16.24 -12.96 -8.24
CA SER A 93 16.37 -14.43 -8.09
C SER A 93 15.05 -15.15 -7.77
N GLY A 94 13.92 -14.44 -7.64
CA GLY A 94 12.67 -14.97 -7.12
C GLY A 94 12.72 -15.30 -5.62
N ALA A 95 13.56 -14.59 -4.88
CA ALA A 95 13.66 -14.68 -3.42
C ALA A 95 12.59 -13.78 -2.76
N ALA A 96 12.50 -13.86 -1.42
CA ALA A 96 11.55 -13.08 -0.64
C ALA A 96 11.59 -11.58 -0.94
N TYR A 97 10.45 -10.93 -0.82
CA TYR A 97 10.34 -9.47 -0.90
C TYR A 97 11.15 -8.79 0.21
N GLU A 98 11.84 -7.74 -0.16
CA GLU A 98 12.56 -6.84 0.74
C GLU A 98 11.97 -5.43 0.65
N LEU A 99 12.14 -4.62 1.69
CA LEU A 99 11.52 -3.30 1.77
C LEU A 99 12.50 -2.19 1.43
N GLY A 100 12.11 -1.38 0.45
CA GLY A 100 12.80 -0.17 0.01
C GLY A 100 12.05 1.11 0.40
N TYR A 101 12.79 2.20 0.39
CA TYR A 101 12.29 3.54 0.64
C TYR A 101 12.77 4.48 -0.45
N ALA A 102 11.87 5.32 -0.94
CA ALA A 102 12.15 6.37 -1.92
C ALA A 102 11.44 7.67 -1.55
N ILE A 103 11.98 8.78 -2.02
CA ILE A 103 11.46 10.12 -1.80
C ILE A 103 11.27 10.84 -3.14
N SER A 104 10.31 11.77 -3.16
CA SER A 104 10.07 12.58 -4.34
C SER A 104 9.62 13.99 -3.97
N PRO A 105 10.12 15.04 -4.66
CA PRO A 105 9.63 16.40 -4.50
C PRO A 105 8.33 16.68 -5.30
N ASP A 106 7.98 15.84 -6.27
CA ASP A 106 6.92 16.10 -7.25
C ASP A 106 5.94 14.92 -7.46
N GLY A 107 6.24 13.75 -6.87
CA GLY A 107 5.47 12.51 -7.05
C GLY A 107 5.76 11.75 -8.35
N THR A 108 6.62 12.28 -9.22
CA THR A 108 6.95 11.73 -10.52
C THR A 108 8.41 11.29 -10.64
N THR A 109 9.32 12.00 -9.98
CA THR A 109 10.75 11.70 -9.97
C THR A 109 11.13 11.19 -8.59
N TRP A 110 11.65 9.98 -8.49
CA TRP A 110 11.90 9.30 -7.23
C TRP A 110 13.37 8.98 -7.01
N ASP A 111 13.88 9.37 -5.84
CA ASP A 111 15.22 9.05 -5.38
C ASP A 111 15.15 7.92 -4.35
N THR A 112 15.80 6.80 -4.66
CA THR A 112 15.88 5.65 -3.74
C THR A 112 16.91 5.88 -2.66
N HIS A 113 16.58 5.46 -1.43
CA HIS A 113 17.48 5.64 -0.29
C HIS A 113 18.71 4.72 -0.40
N PRO A 114 19.95 5.24 -0.19
CA PRO A 114 21.17 4.46 -0.39
C PRO A 114 21.39 3.32 0.60
N ALA A 115 20.61 3.29 1.72
CA ALA A 115 20.66 2.18 2.69
C ALA A 115 19.63 1.09 2.39
N ASN A 116 18.92 1.17 1.26
CA ASN A 116 17.99 0.11 0.85
C ASN A 116 18.71 -1.23 0.65
N PRO A 117 18.03 -2.36 0.89
CA PRO A 117 16.73 -2.46 1.56
C PRO A 117 16.86 -2.22 3.07
N PHE A 118 15.96 -1.44 3.64
CA PHE A 118 16.02 -1.03 5.05
C PHE A 118 15.39 -2.04 6.01
N MET A 119 14.48 -2.90 5.53
CA MET A 119 13.87 -3.97 6.34
C MET A 119 13.74 -5.26 5.54
N ARG A 120 13.94 -6.38 6.22
CA ARG A 120 13.94 -7.73 5.65
C ARG A 120 13.15 -8.69 6.51
N ALA A 121 12.76 -9.80 5.90
CA ALA A 121 12.26 -10.98 6.59
C ALA A 121 13.23 -11.42 7.71
N THR A 122 12.68 -11.99 8.78
CA THR A 122 13.48 -12.37 9.97
C THR A 122 13.76 -13.87 9.95
N PRO A 123 15.00 -14.29 9.70
CA PRO A 123 15.33 -15.72 9.66
C PRO A 123 14.90 -16.46 10.94
N GLY A 124 14.16 -17.57 10.79
CA GLY A 124 13.65 -18.38 11.89
C GLY A 124 12.44 -17.81 12.62
N ALA A 125 11.87 -16.71 12.14
CA ALA A 125 10.63 -16.13 12.65
C ALA A 125 9.43 -16.48 11.74
N TRP A 126 8.24 -16.07 12.16
CA TRP A 126 6.99 -16.30 11.46
C TRP A 126 6.93 -15.61 10.07
N ASP A 127 7.75 -14.59 9.84
CA ASP A 127 7.87 -13.79 8.62
C ASP A 127 9.16 -14.09 7.83
N GLN A 128 9.76 -15.28 8.02
CA GLN A 128 11.09 -15.59 7.48
C GLN A 128 11.16 -15.68 5.96
N ASP A 129 10.05 -16.03 5.30
CA ASP A 129 10.06 -16.29 3.85
C ASP A 129 9.57 -15.11 3.03
N ALA A 130 8.76 -14.22 3.59
CA ALA A 130 8.44 -12.95 2.97
C ALA A 130 7.81 -11.92 3.91
N MET A 131 7.91 -10.66 3.48
CA MET A 131 7.17 -9.51 3.98
C MET A 131 6.59 -8.78 2.78
N ASP A 132 5.26 -8.61 2.74
CA ASP A 132 4.56 -7.98 1.62
C ASP A 132 3.29 -7.24 2.10
N ALA A 133 2.50 -6.71 1.17
CA ALA A 133 1.25 -5.99 1.44
C ALA A 133 1.39 -4.92 2.53
N ILE A 134 2.41 -4.07 2.37
CA ILE A 134 2.72 -3.01 3.33
C ILE A 134 1.73 -1.86 3.21
N GLN A 135 1.42 -1.26 4.36
CA GLN A 135 0.72 0.03 4.45
C GLN A 135 1.36 0.87 5.55
N VAL A 136 1.44 2.16 5.33
CA VAL A 136 2.10 3.08 6.26
C VAL A 136 1.14 4.18 6.69
N LEU A 137 1.09 4.44 8.00
CA LEU A 137 0.34 5.52 8.61
C LEU A 137 1.31 6.41 9.38
N TRP A 138 1.23 7.72 9.21
CA TRP A 138 1.82 8.66 10.14
C TRP A 138 0.85 8.91 11.31
N ASP A 139 1.27 8.59 12.52
CA ASP A 139 0.52 8.83 13.74
C ASP A 139 0.95 10.18 14.35
N GLU A 140 0.13 11.21 14.14
CA GLU A 140 0.41 12.56 14.62
C GLU A 140 0.45 12.65 16.15
N ASP A 141 -0.38 11.87 16.86
CA ASP A 141 -0.46 11.90 18.33
C ASP A 141 0.82 11.35 18.97
N GLU A 142 1.36 10.28 18.40
CA GLU A 142 2.56 9.61 18.89
C GLU A 142 3.83 10.10 18.18
N SER A 143 3.69 10.87 17.09
CA SER A 143 4.78 11.35 16.22
C SER A 143 5.67 10.21 15.73
N LEU A 144 5.06 9.17 15.18
CA LEU A 144 5.76 8.03 14.62
C LEU A 144 5.03 7.44 13.41
N TYR A 145 5.77 6.78 12.55
CA TYR A 145 5.23 5.95 11.49
C TYR A 145 4.82 4.58 12.03
N VAL A 146 3.67 4.11 11.61
CA VAL A 146 3.17 2.75 11.87
C VAL A 146 3.01 2.05 10.53
N MET A 147 3.70 0.92 10.35
CA MET A 147 3.57 0.07 9.18
C MET A 147 2.84 -1.21 9.57
N THR A 148 1.80 -1.58 8.81
CA THR A 148 1.31 -2.96 8.78
C THR A 148 1.96 -3.68 7.61
N TYR A 149 2.22 -4.97 7.77
CA TYR A 149 2.74 -5.83 6.70
C TYR A 149 2.22 -7.25 6.85
N GLN A 150 2.04 -7.92 5.73
CA GLN A 150 1.84 -9.36 5.73
C GLN A 150 3.20 -10.05 5.84
N GLY A 151 3.29 -11.02 6.74
CA GLY A 151 4.43 -11.90 6.83
C GLY A 151 4.00 -13.34 6.72
N TYR A 152 4.90 -14.21 6.24
CA TYR A 152 4.61 -15.64 6.20
C TYR A 152 5.86 -16.51 6.19
N THR A 153 5.64 -17.80 6.56
CA THR A 153 6.54 -18.90 6.28
C THR A 153 5.87 -19.85 5.30
N LEU A 154 6.62 -20.31 4.33
CA LEU A 154 6.12 -21.32 3.39
C LEU A 154 5.91 -22.67 4.08
N PRO A 155 4.92 -23.47 3.65
CA PRO A 155 4.77 -24.83 4.11
C PRO A 155 6.03 -25.66 3.85
N THR A 156 6.53 -26.34 4.88
CA THR A 156 7.71 -27.23 4.76
C THR A 156 7.32 -28.68 4.52
N SER A 157 6.04 -29.03 4.71
CA SER A 157 5.48 -30.35 4.48
C SER A 157 3.95 -30.28 4.40
N ASP A 158 3.30 -31.38 3.96
CA ASP A 158 1.83 -31.51 3.93
C ASP A 158 1.18 -31.40 5.33
N PHE A 159 1.96 -31.46 6.41
CA PHE A 159 1.50 -31.36 7.79
C PHE A 159 1.88 -30.04 8.48
N ASP A 160 2.61 -29.16 7.78
CA ASP A 160 3.01 -27.85 8.24
C ASP A 160 2.40 -26.82 7.28
N PRO A 161 1.30 -26.17 7.66
CA PRO A 161 0.62 -25.20 6.78
C PRO A 161 1.41 -23.90 6.58
N GLY A 162 2.58 -23.77 7.24
CA GLY A 162 3.27 -22.49 7.35
C GLY A 162 2.58 -21.56 8.35
N GLN A 163 3.13 -20.37 8.49
CA GLN A 163 2.51 -19.28 9.29
C GLN A 163 2.19 -18.10 8.38
N TRP A 164 1.05 -17.48 8.63
CA TRP A 164 0.59 -16.29 7.92
C TRP A 164 0.00 -15.32 8.92
N GLY A 165 0.23 -14.04 8.74
CA GLY A 165 -0.33 -13.06 9.64
C GLY A 165 -0.01 -11.62 9.27
N ILE A 166 -0.56 -10.69 10.06
CA ILE A 166 -0.24 -9.27 9.97
C ILE A 166 0.70 -8.92 11.10
N GLY A 167 1.83 -8.34 10.72
CA GLY A 167 2.78 -7.72 11.63
C GLY A 167 2.66 -6.20 11.65
N ILE A 168 3.20 -5.62 12.70
CA ILE A 168 3.38 -4.18 12.83
C ILE A 168 4.85 -3.87 13.02
N ALA A 169 5.29 -2.79 12.39
CA ALA A 169 6.56 -2.14 12.68
C ALA A 169 6.34 -0.65 12.91
N THR A 170 7.21 -0.02 13.68
CA THR A 170 7.15 1.42 13.97
C THR A 170 8.49 2.07 13.69
N SER A 171 8.48 3.37 13.34
CA SER A 171 9.67 4.15 13.06
C SER A 171 9.47 5.62 13.42
N ASP A 172 10.49 6.26 13.98
CA ASP A 172 10.51 7.70 14.25
C ASP A 172 10.91 8.52 12.99
N ASP A 173 11.61 7.90 12.04
CA ASP A 173 12.20 8.58 10.88
C ASP A 173 11.74 8.00 9.52
N GLY A 174 10.92 6.94 9.52
CA GLY A 174 10.46 6.26 8.31
C GLY A 174 11.51 5.33 7.65
N ILE A 175 12.73 5.27 8.20
CA ILE A 175 13.86 4.51 7.64
C ILE A 175 14.27 3.39 8.58
N ARG A 176 14.36 3.67 9.89
CA ARG A 176 14.73 2.69 10.92
C ARG A 176 13.49 2.13 11.58
N TRP A 177 13.11 0.93 11.18
CA TRP A 177 11.89 0.28 11.64
C TRP A 177 12.17 -0.78 12.70
N GLY A 178 11.36 -0.75 13.76
CA GLY A 178 11.34 -1.75 14.81
C GLY A 178 10.10 -2.64 14.68
N LYS A 179 10.27 -3.94 14.39
CA LYS A 179 9.16 -4.90 14.40
C LYS A 179 8.58 -5.04 15.80
N HIS A 180 7.25 -5.00 15.91
CA HIS A 180 6.59 -5.11 17.21
C HIS A 180 6.82 -6.48 17.84
N PRO A 181 7.15 -6.56 19.15
CA PRO A 181 7.53 -7.83 19.80
C PRO A 181 6.38 -8.85 19.92
N ALA A 182 5.12 -8.41 19.76
CA ALA A 182 3.95 -9.28 19.76
C ALA A 182 3.57 -9.80 18.36
N ASN A 183 4.39 -9.54 17.32
CA ASN A 183 4.10 -10.03 15.98
C ASN A 183 4.09 -11.57 15.88
N PRO A 184 3.19 -12.15 15.05
CA PRO A 184 2.12 -11.46 14.32
C PRO A 184 1.03 -10.94 15.28
N VAL A 185 0.60 -9.69 15.10
CA VAL A 185 -0.47 -9.09 15.92
C VAL A 185 -1.86 -9.61 15.52
N ILE A 186 -1.98 -10.13 14.29
CA ILE A 186 -3.11 -10.90 13.80
C ILE A 186 -2.54 -12.19 13.20
N ASP A 187 -2.73 -13.30 13.87
CA ASP A 187 -2.28 -14.61 13.42
C ASP A 187 -3.41 -15.29 12.63
N PHE A 188 -3.23 -15.49 11.33
CA PHE A 188 -4.22 -16.13 10.48
C PHE A 188 -4.39 -17.63 10.78
N ASN A 189 -3.45 -18.22 11.48
CA ASN A 189 -3.50 -19.61 11.94
C ASN A 189 -4.18 -19.76 13.31
N ASP A 190 -4.61 -18.67 13.95
CA ASP A 190 -5.33 -18.71 15.23
C ASP A 190 -6.70 -19.37 15.04
N PRO A 191 -6.95 -20.56 15.61
CA PRO A 191 -8.21 -21.28 15.45
C PRO A 191 -9.40 -20.53 16.07
N SER A 192 -9.18 -19.63 17.01
CA SER A 192 -10.26 -18.82 17.61
C SER A 192 -10.73 -17.73 16.64
N LEU A 193 -9.84 -17.20 15.81
CA LEU A 193 -10.15 -16.25 14.77
C LEU A 193 -10.86 -16.93 13.59
N SER A 194 -10.37 -18.07 13.16
CA SER A 194 -10.91 -18.83 12.01
C SER A 194 -12.33 -19.38 12.18
N LEU A 195 -12.87 -19.41 13.43
CA LEU A 195 -14.26 -19.80 13.68
C LEU A 195 -15.25 -18.70 13.30
N THR A 196 -14.82 -17.46 13.21
CA THR A 196 -15.69 -16.31 12.95
C THR A 196 -15.36 -15.60 11.65
N ILE A 197 -14.08 -15.56 11.29
CA ILE A 197 -13.56 -14.86 10.14
C ILE A 197 -12.22 -15.51 9.73
N SER A 198 -11.98 -15.63 8.45
CA SER A 198 -10.71 -16.13 7.88
C SER A 198 -10.01 -14.96 7.18
N PRO A 199 -9.02 -14.33 7.80
CA PRO A 199 -8.27 -13.25 7.16
C PRO A 199 -7.55 -13.71 5.91
N CYS A 200 -7.50 -12.83 4.90
CA CYS A 200 -6.79 -13.05 3.64
C CYS A 200 -5.46 -12.27 3.63
N TRP A 201 -5.53 -10.93 3.82
CA TRP A 201 -4.37 -10.02 3.82
C TRP A 201 -4.73 -8.66 4.43
N PRO A 202 -3.73 -7.86 4.87
CA PRO A 202 -3.95 -6.46 5.23
C PRO A 202 -4.28 -5.63 3.98
N LEU A 203 -5.15 -4.64 4.12
CA LEU A 203 -5.49 -3.70 3.04
C LEU A 203 -4.93 -2.32 3.33
N THR A 204 -5.29 -1.72 4.48
CA THR A 204 -4.77 -0.43 4.93
C THR A 204 -4.97 -0.24 6.43
N ILE A 205 -4.30 0.78 7.00
CA ILE A 205 -4.43 1.17 8.40
C ILE A 205 -4.70 2.67 8.51
N THR A 206 -5.62 3.04 9.40
CA THR A 206 -5.91 4.45 9.73
C THR A 206 -5.97 4.63 11.24
N LYS A 207 -5.97 5.88 11.72
CA LYS A 207 -6.24 6.20 13.13
C LYS A 207 -7.42 7.16 13.21
N ARG A 208 -8.45 6.80 13.99
CA ARG A 208 -9.63 7.64 14.19
C ARG A 208 -10.05 7.64 15.64
N ALA A 209 -10.37 8.82 16.18
CA ALA A 209 -10.76 9.01 17.58
C ALA A 209 -9.80 8.32 18.58
N GLY A 210 -8.50 8.32 18.28
CA GLY A 210 -7.46 7.73 19.12
C GLY A 210 -7.31 6.21 19.01
N SER A 211 -8.08 5.55 18.15
CA SER A 211 -7.99 4.10 17.91
C SER A 211 -7.41 3.81 16.54
N TYR A 212 -6.51 2.81 16.45
CA TYR A 212 -6.08 2.27 15.18
C TYR A 212 -7.18 1.41 14.57
N ILE A 213 -7.40 1.55 13.29
CA ILE A 213 -8.35 0.76 12.51
C ILE A 213 -7.61 0.17 11.33
N SER A 214 -7.47 -1.15 11.30
CA SER A 214 -6.96 -1.87 10.16
C SER A 214 -8.12 -2.38 9.32
N TYR A 215 -8.04 -2.19 8.02
CA TYR A 215 -8.93 -2.83 7.06
C TYR A 215 -8.24 -4.08 6.56
N VAL A 216 -8.95 -5.18 6.60
CA VAL A 216 -8.42 -6.51 6.31
C VAL A 216 -9.34 -7.22 5.33
N GLY A 217 -8.77 -7.74 4.26
CA GLY A 217 -9.47 -8.68 3.39
C GLY A 217 -9.73 -9.95 4.17
N ALA A 218 -10.98 -10.41 4.24
CA ALA A 218 -11.31 -11.61 4.97
C ALA A 218 -12.60 -12.26 4.46
N SER A 219 -12.74 -13.57 4.67
CA SER A 219 -13.93 -14.34 4.34
C SER A 219 -14.62 -14.85 5.60
N VAL A 220 -15.95 -15.02 5.53
CA VAL A 220 -16.73 -15.63 6.62
C VAL A 220 -16.84 -17.14 6.37
N PRO A 221 -16.49 -17.99 7.36
CA PRO A 221 -16.84 -19.42 7.28
C PRO A 221 -18.36 -19.64 7.32
N PRO A 222 -18.97 -20.60 6.65
CA PRO A 222 -18.36 -21.81 6.19
C PRO A 222 -18.04 -21.72 4.72
N ASP A 223 -16.89 -21.53 4.47
CA ASP A 223 -16.19 -22.55 3.87
C ASP A 223 -15.80 -22.43 2.43
N PRO A 224 -14.55 -22.07 2.22
CA PRO A 224 -13.96 -22.11 0.90
C PRO A 224 -13.78 -23.51 0.32
N PHE A 225 -13.86 -24.56 1.14
CA PHE A 225 -13.52 -25.91 0.69
C PHE A 225 -14.75 -26.76 0.29
N PHE A 226 -15.99 -26.28 0.50
CA PHE A 226 -17.20 -27.07 0.22
C PHE A 226 -18.16 -26.45 -0.80
N GLY A 227 -17.64 -25.88 -1.87
CA GLY A 227 -18.40 -25.60 -3.08
C GLY A 227 -18.61 -24.12 -3.41
N GLY A 228 -17.90 -23.22 -2.77
CA GLY A 228 -17.82 -21.81 -3.16
C GLY A 228 -16.37 -21.34 -3.14
N GLU A 229 -15.95 -20.59 -4.16
CA GLU A 229 -14.68 -19.89 -4.12
C GLU A 229 -14.67 -18.93 -2.91
N PRO A 230 -13.55 -18.83 -2.16
CA PRO A 230 -13.46 -17.89 -1.05
C PRO A 230 -13.58 -16.48 -1.59
N ARG A 231 -14.48 -15.69 -1.02
CA ARG A 231 -14.61 -14.28 -1.36
C ARG A 231 -14.05 -13.45 -0.21
N CYS A 232 -13.03 -12.65 -0.50
CA CYS A 232 -12.43 -11.77 0.49
C CYS A 232 -13.13 -10.39 0.48
N ASP A 233 -14.08 -10.23 1.41
CA ASP A 233 -14.71 -8.95 1.71
C ASP A 233 -13.79 -8.09 2.60
N VAL A 234 -14.06 -6.79 2.73
CA VAL A 234 -13.31 -5.90 3.64
C VAL A 234 -13.92 -5.91 5.02
N TYR A 235 -13.15 -6.28 6.01
CA TYR A 235 -13.50 -6.18 7.44
C TYR A 235 -12.64 -5.13 8.14
N THR A 236 -13.16 -4.54 9.20
CA THR A 236 -12.37 -3.68 10.09
C THR A 236 -11.93 -4.45 11.31
N ALA A 237 -10.68 -4.24 11.70
CA ALA A 237 -10.14 -4.64 12.98
C ALA A 237 -9.77 -3.38 13.78
N VAL A 238 -10.30 -3.24 14.98
CA VAL A 238 -10.02 -2.11 15.87
C VAL A 238 -8.94 -2.51 16.86
N GLY A 239 -7.85 -1.75 16.86
CA GLY A 239 -6.70 -1.97 17.71
C GLY A 239 -6.86 -1.35 19.10
N ASN A 240 -6.64 -2.16 20.14
CA ASN A 240 -6.39 -1.66 21.47
C ASN A 240 -4.87 -1.47 21.63
N GLY A 241 -4.38 -0.32 21.19
CA GLY A 241 -2.96 -0.13 20.87
C GLY A 241 -2.57 -0.92 19.61
N LEU A 242 -1.28 -1.26 19.46
CA LEU A 242 -0.76 -1.96 18.30
C LEU A 242 -0.71 -3.50 18.44
N ALA A 243 -0.89 -4.02 19.65
CA ALA A 243 -0.66 -5.43 19.95
C ALA A 243 -1.93 -6.31 19.94
N SER A 244 -3.11 -5.74 20.05
CA SER A 244 -4.36 -6.49 20.23
C SER A 244 -5.47 -5.92 19.37
N TRP A 245 -6.10 -6.78 18.58
CA TRP A 245 -7.07 -6.40 17.57
C TRP A 245 -8.40 -7.15 17.74
N SER A 246 -9.49 -6.47 17.48
CA SER A 246 -10.84 -7.02 17.53
C SER A 246 -11.56 -6.77 16.22
N PHE A 247 -12.00 -7.84 15.54
CA PHE A 247 -12.70 -7.76 14.28
C PHE A 247 -14.17 -7.36 14.43
N ALA A 248 -14.65 -6.55 13.50
CA ALA A 248 -16.08 -6.33 13.33
C ALA A 248 -16.76 -7.63 12.87
N SER A 249 -18.02 -7.81 13.27
CA SER A 249 -18.81 -9.00 12.90
C SER A 249 -19.39 -8.95 11.49
N ASN A 250 -19.42 -7.79 10.86
CA ASN A 250 -19.93 -7.57 9.52
C ASN A 250 -18.86 -6.90 8.65
N PRO A 251 -18.85 -7.18 7.34
CA PRO A 251 -17.94 -6.49 6.44
C PRO A 251 -18.25 -4.99 6.35
N ALA A 252 -17.21 -4.18 6.24
CA ALA A 252 -17.30 -2.77 5.95
C ALA A 252 -17.62 -2.51 4.47
N LEU A 253 -17.06 -3.36 3.59
CA LEU A 253 -17.35 -3.38 2.15
C LEU A 253 -17.46 -4.83 1.68
N THR A 254 -18.53 -5.13 0.94
CA THR A 254 -18.77 -6.46 0.37
C THR A 254 -18.36 -6.48 -1.10
N ALA A 255 -17.48 -7.39 -1.47
CA ALA A 255 -17.17 -7.74 -2.86
C ALA A 255 -18.36 -8.44 -3.52
N GLY A 256 -18.32 -8.68 -4.84
CA GLY A 256 -19.33 -9.47 -5.53
C GLY A 256 -19.89 -8.87 -6.81
N ASP A 257 -19.42 -7.69 -7.24
CA ASP A 257 -19.61 -7.20 -8.60
C ASP A 257 -18.62 -7.92 -9.54
N TRP A 258 -18.84 -7.87 -10.83
CA TRP A 258 -18.03 -8.63 -11.79
C TRP A 258 -16.52 -8.34 -11.69
N TYR A 259 -16.14 -7.09 -11.38
CA TYR A 259 -14.74 -6.63 -11.26
C TYR A 259 -14.10 -6.95 -9.89
N ASP A 260 -14.88 -7.37 -8.91
CA ASP A 260 -14.42 -7.78 -7.58
C ASP A 260 -15.13 -9.04 -7.08
N ALA A 261 -15.56 -9.91 -8.01
CA ALA A 261 -16.41 -11.07 -7.70
C ALA A 261 -15.78 -12.02 -6.68
N ALA A 262 -14.47 -12.17 -6.70
CA ALA A 262 -13.74 -13.03 -5.78
C ALA A 262 -13.12 -12.29 -4.58
N GLY A 263 -13.03 -10.94 -4.62
CA GLY A 263 -12.57 -10.20 -3.45
C GLY A 263 -11.80 -8.92 -3.76
N ILE A 264 -11.22 -8.37 -2.71
CA ILE A 264 -10.45 -7.14 -2.70
C ILE A 264 -9.02 -7.46 -2.26
N LEU A 265 -8.04 -7.14 -3.11
CA LEU A 265 -6.63 -7.50 -2.96
C LEU A 265 -5.83 -6.45 -2.20
N ALA A 266 -6.04 -5.19 -2.52
CA ALA A 266 -5.34 -4.05 -1.92
C ALA A 266 -6.30 -2.88 -1.79
N ALA A 267 -6.05 -1.97 -0.87
CA ALA A 267 -6.80 -0.73 -0.74
C ALA A 267 -5.99 0.34 -0.01
N ASP A 268 -6.32 1.60 -0.31
CA ASP A 268 -5.91 2.73 0.51
C ASP A 268 -7.08 3.70 0.72
N ILE A 269 -7.03 4.47 1.80
CA ILE A 269 -8.13 5.31 2.25
C ILE A 269 -7.64 6.71 2.55
N VAL A 270 -8.33 7.68 1.96
CA VAL A 270 -8.14 9.10 2.27
C VAL A 270 -9.44 9.74 2.73
N GLU A 271 -9.32 10.80 3.53
CA GLU A 271 -10.41 11.70 3.87
C GLU A 271 -10.23 13.02 3.13
N PHE A 272 -11.25 13.43 2.38
CA PHE A 272 -11.27 14.69 1.66
C PHE A 272 -12.63 15.36 1.82
N ASP A 273 -12.66 16.61 2.28
CA ASP A 273 -13.87 17.41 2.54
C ASP A 273 -14.92 16.70 3.42
N GLY A 274 -14.46 15.92 4.42
CA GLY A 274 -15.32 15.17 5.32
C GLY A 274 -15.97 13.93 4.71
N GLN A 275 -15.56 13.53 3.52
CA GLN A 275 -15.93 12.30 2.85
C GLN A 275 -14.72 11.38 2.80
N PHE A 276 -14.92 10.10 3.15
CA PHE A 276 -13.88 9.08 2.99
C PHE A 276 -13.97 8.43 1.62
N TYR A 277 -12.83 8.23 1.01
CA TYR A 277 -12.64 7.54 -0.27
C TYR A 277 -11.71 6.34 -0.05
N MET A 278 -12.17 5.16 -0.41
CA MET A 278 -11.36 3.95 -0.48
C MET A 278 -11.09 3.68 -1.95
N PHE A 279 -9.82 3.72 -2.35
CA PHE A 279 -9.37 3.23 -3.64
C PHE A 279 -8.88 1.81 -3.44
N TYR A 280 -9.35 0.87 -4.25
CA TYR A 280 -9.06 -0.54 -4.03
C TYR A 280 -8.86 -1.31 -5.33
N ILE A 281 -8.23 -2.45 -5.21
CA ILE A 281 -8.05 -3.41 -6.29
C ILE A 281 -8.97 -4.59 -6.00
N GLY A 282 -10.01 -4.73 -6.84
CA GLY A 282 -10.88 -5.90 -6.88
C GLY A 282 -10.36 -6.91 -7.89
N PHE A 283 -10.75 -8.19 -7.78
CA PHE A 283 -10.38 -9.22 -8.75
C PHE A 283 -11.52 -10.19 -9.01
N GLU A 284 -11.57 -10.71 -10.26
CA GLU A 284 -12.72 -11.48 -10.73
C GLU A 284 -12.76 -12.92 -10.22
N SER A 285 -11.62 -13.58 -10.14
CA SER A 285 -11.57 -15.00 -9.78
C SER A 285 -10.22 -15.43 -9.20
N TRP A 286 -10.20 -16.63 -8.65
CA TRP A 286 -9.01 -17.32 -8.18
C TRP A 286 -8.56 -18.36 -9.21
N THR A 287 -7.27 -18.41 -9.50
CA THR A 287 -6.66 -19.46 -10.32
C THR A 287 -5.71 -20.28 -9.45
N PRO A 288 -5.95 -21.61 -9.31
CA PRO A 288 -5.02 -22.50 -8.62
C PRO A 288 -3.69 -22.56 -9.38
N THR A 289 -2.61 -22.18 -8.74
CA THR A 289 -1.27 -22.45 -9.24
C THR A 289 -0.94 -23.89 -8.85
N GLY A 290 -0.63 -24.76 -9.79
CA GLY A 290 -0.51 -26.23 -9.63
C GLY A 290 0.47 -26.77 -8.59
N ASN A 291 0.90 -25.98 -7.61
CA ASN A 291 1.85 -26.29 -6.55
C ASN A 291 1.19 -26.28 -5.16
N GLY A 292 0.12 -27.06 -4.97
CA GLY A 292 -0.28 -27.43 -3.61
C GLY A 292 -0.92 -26.32 -2.77
N GLY A 293 -1.83 -25.52 -3.34
CA GLY A 293 -2.68 -24.61 -2.55
C GLY A 293 -2.39 -23.12 -2.70
N VAL A 294 -1.43 -22.74 -3.51
CA VAL A 294 -1.26 -21.32 -3.87
C VAL A 294 -2.32 -20.96 -4.91
N ILE A 295 -3.11 -19.94 -4.63
CA ILE A 295 -4.10 -19.37 -5.54
C ILE A 295 -3.65 -17.98 -5.95
N THR A 296 -3.85 -17.64 -7.20
CA THR A 296 -3.51 -16.30 -7.73
C THR A 296 -4.80 -15.58 -8.09
N ALA A 297 -4.91 -14.33 -7.66
CA ALA A 297 -5.97 -13.42 -8.11
C ALA A 297 -5.84 -13.17 -9.61
N THR A 298 -6.96 -13.22 -10.33
CA THR A 298 -6.97 -12.99 -11.79
C THR A 298 -7.90 -11.85 -12.15
N SER A 299 -7.55 -11.17 -13.24
CA SER A 299 -8.28 -10.00 -13.75
C SER A 299 -8.51 -8.95 -12.65
N PRO A 300 -7.43 -8.38 -12.10
CA PRO A 300 -7.57 -7.31 -11.11
C PRO A 300 -8.01 -5.99 -11.77
N HIS A 301 -8.79 -5.21 -11.03
CA HIS A 301 -9.34 -3.93 -11.48
C HIS A 301 -9.21 -2.89 -10.39
N VAL A 302 -8.87 -1.67 -10.75
CA VAL A 302 -8.94 -0.54 -9.81
C VAL A 302 -10.39 -0.10 -9.65
N ALA A 303 -10.82 0.13 -8.43
CA ALA A 303 -12.17 0.56 -8.10
C ALA A 303 -12.17 1.54 -6.91
N MET A 304 -13.31 2.17 -6.67
CA MET A 304 -13.49 3.14 -5.59
C MET A 304 -14.77 2.87 -4.82
N ALA A 305 -14.74 3.17 -3.51
CA ALA A 305 -15.91 3.24 -2.66
C ALA A 305 -15.86 4.51 -1.79
N THR A 306 -17.00 4.98 -1.35
CA THR A 306 -17.13 6.16 -0.49
C THR A 306 -17.82 5.82 0.82
N SER A 307 -17.49 6.57 1.87
CA SER A 307 -18.12 6.44 3.18
C SER A 307 -18.18 7.78 3.90
N PRO A 308 -19.26 8.12 4.58
CA PRO A 308 -19.35 9.35 5.39
C PRO A 308 -18.54 9.27 6.68
N ASP A 309 -18.21 8.07 7.17
CA ASP A 309 -17.57 7.85 8.46
C ASP A 309 -16.48 6.76 8.45
N GLY A 310 -16.23 6.15 7.28
CA GLY A 310 -15.28 5.07 7.10
C GLY A 310 -15.69 3.73 7.75
N SER A 311 -16.92 3.58 8.23
CA SER A 311 -17.38 2.33 8.85
C SER A 311 -18.06 1.40 7.86
N PHE A 312 -18.91 1.97 6.99
CA PHE A 312 -19.58 1.25 5.91
C PHE A 312 -19.37 1.99 4.60
N TRP A 313 -19.11 1.23 3.55
CA TRP A 313 -18.69 1.75 2.28
C TRP A 313 -19.72 1.48 1.18
N THR A 314 -19.89 2.44 0.31
CA THR A 314 -20.74 2.34 -0.89
C THR A 314 -19.85 2.38 -2.12
N LYS A 315 -19.93 1.37 -2.97
CA LYS A 315 -19.17 1.29 -4.20
C LYS A 315 -19.55 2.43 -5.14
N TRP A 316 -18.54 2.99 -5.80
CA TRP A 316 -18.75 4.05 -6.79
C TRP A 316 -19.47 3.51 -8.02
N PRO A 317 -20.51 4.20 -8.54
CA PRO A 317 -21.29 3.69 -9.67
C PRO A 317 -20.50 3.55 -10.98
N GLY A 318 -19.39 4.28 -11.12
CA GLY A 318 -18.51 4.24 -12.29
C GLY A 318 -17.40 3.19 -12.24
N ASN A 319 -17.44 2.25 -11.28
CA ASN A 319 -16.46 1.17 -11.21
C ASN A 319 -16.59 0.16 -12.37
N PRO A 320 -15.48 -0.48 -12.79
CA PRO A 320 -14.11 -0.22 -12.38
C PRO A 320 -13.58 1.09 -12.97
N LEU A 321 -12.56 1.66 -12.30
CA LEU A 321 -11.94 2.90 -12.72
C LEU A 321 -10.97 2.64 -13.90
N PRO A 322 -10.91 3.52 -14.91
CA PRO A 322 -10.05 3.35 -16.07
C PRO A 322 -8.61 3.82 -15.77
N LEU A 323 -8.01 3.35 -14.67
CA LEU A 323 -6.69 3.80 -14.21
C LEU A 323 -5.52 2.95 -14.73
N SER A 324 -5.72 2.17 -15.76
CA SER A 324 -4.64 1.49 -16.45
C SER A 324 -4.54 1.99 -17.88
N GLY A 325 -3.34 2.36 -18.30
CA GLY A 325 -3.01 2.68 -19.69
C GLY A 325 -2.49 1.47 -20.47
N GLU A 326 -2.43 0.29 -19.86
CA GLU A 326 -1.80 -0.89 -20.41
C GLU A 326 -2.79 -1.82 -21.14
N ILE A 327 -2.24 -2.61 -22.07
CA ILE A 327 -3.03 -3.57 -22.86
C ILE A 327 -3.45 -4.77 -22.00
N SER A 328 -2.62 -5.12 -21.03
CA SER A 328 -2.83 -6.24 -20.12
C SER A 328 -2.69 -5.80 -18.66
N PRO A 329 -3.62 -4.94 -18.17
CA PRO A 329 -3.52 -4.39 -16.82
C PRO A 329 -3.57 -5.51 -15.77
N SER A 330 -2.67 -5.41 -14.81
CA SER A 330 -2.60 -6.32 -13.66
C SER A 330 -2.27 -5.55 -12.38
N PRO A 331 -3.11 -4.57 -11.98
CA PRO A 331 -2.85 -3.77 -10.79
C PRO A 331 -2.79 -4.66 -9.54
N SER A 332 -1.79 -4.44 -8.70
CA SER A 332 -1.53 -5.27 -7.51
C SER A 332 -1.48 -4.48 -6.22
N ALA A 333 -1.16 -3.18 -6.27
CA ALA A 333 -1.13 -2.31 -5.11
C ALA A 333 -1.56 -0.89 -5.47
N ILE A 334 -2.07 -0.16 -4.49
CA ILE A 334 -2.52 1.21 -4.64
C ILE A 334 -2.16 2.02 -3.40
N GLY A 335 -1.73 3.26 -3.60
CA GLY A 335 -1.51 4.25 -2.56
C GLY A 335 -2.21 5.54 -2.90
N ALA A 336 -2.72 6.24 -1.90
CA ALA A 336 -3.51 7.45 -2.06
C ALA A 336 -3.10 8.52 -1.04
N GLU A 337 -2.98 9.76 -1.48
CA GLU A 337 -2.65 10.91 -0.62
C GLU A 337 -3.45 12.15 -1.03
N VAL A 338 -3.91 12.92 -0.06
CA VAL A 338 -4.56 14.21 -0.32
C VAL A 338 -3.51 15.30 -0.39
N VAL A 339 -3.41 15.95 -1.55
CA VAL A 339 -2.50 17.09 -1.74
C VAL A 339 -3.27 18.26 -2.37
N GLY A 340 -3.41 19.31 -1.59
CA GLY A 340 -4.20 20.47 -2.01
C GLY A 340 -5.68 20.13 -2.17
N SER A 341 -6.20 20.30 -3.38
CA SER A 341 -7.61 20.05 -3.72
C SER A 341 -7.85 18.74 -4.45
N ARG A 342 -6.85 17.86 -4.53
CA ARG A 342 -6.91 16.60 -5.29
C ARG A 342 -6.42 15.42 -4.46
N VAL A 343 -6.83 14.23 -4.88
CA VAL A 343 -6.25 12.98 -4.41
C VAL A 343 -5.23 12.52 -5.43
N HIS A 344 -4.03 12.28 -4.96
CA HIS A 344 -2.91 11.71 -5.70
C HIS A 344 -2.93 10.21 -5.52
N LEU A 345 -2.86 9.46 -6.60
CA LEU A 345 -2.96 8.00 -6.62
C LEU A 345 -1.73 7.41 -7.30
N TRP A 346 -1.13 6.43 -6.67
CA TRP A 346 -0.09 5.61 -7.26
C TRP A 346 -0.56 4.17 -7.33
N VAL A 347 -0.47 3.58 -8.52
CA VAL A 347 -0.94 2.22 -8.78
C VAL A 347 0.24 1.40 -9.26
N ASN A 348 0.56 0.34 -8.55
CA ASN A 348 1.50 -0.66 -9.06
C ASN A 348 0.77 -1.56 -10.05
N ASP A 349 1.25 -1.60 -11.29
CA ASP A 349 0.65 -2.33 -12.39
C ASP A 349 1.74 -2.97 -13.26
N TYR A 350 1.38 -3.95 -14.07
CA TYR A 350 2.29 -4.52 -15.06
C TYR A 350 2.31 -3.64 -16.31
N TYR A 351 3.51 -3.20 -16.69
CA TYR A 351 3.72 -2.35 -17.88
C TYR A 351 4.30 -3.16 -19.03
N ASP A 352 3.52 -3.32 -20.11
CA ASP A 352 3.92 -4.04 -21.32
C ASP A 352 5.17 -3.44 -21.99
N SER A 353 5.37 -2.14 -21.85
CA SER A 353 6.48 -1.40 -22.44
C SER A 353 7.84 -1.78 -21.86
N ILE A 354 7.89 -2.15 -20.58
CA ILE A 354 9.11 -2.54 -19.86
C ILE A 354 9.10 -4.00 -19.42
N GLN A 355 7.97 -4.71 -19.53
CA GLN A 355 7.77 -6.11 -19.14
C GLN A 355 8.01 -6.36 -17.64
N GLU A 356 7.65 -5.39 -16.78
CA GLU A 356 7.85 -5.42 -15.33
C GLU A 356 6.68 -4.73 -14.62
N ASN A 357 6.51 -5.04 -13.33
CA ASN A 357 5.63 -4.29 -12.46
C ASN A 357 6.29 -2.96 -12.08
N ALA A 358 5.54 -1.89 -12.21
CA ALA A 358 6.00 -0.54 -11.98
C ALA A 358 4.86 0.36 -11.48
N VAL A 359 5.21 1.51 -10.92
CA VAL A 359 4.23 2.42 -10.32
C VAL A 359 3.82 3.49 -11.30
N GLY A 360 2.53 3.56 -11.62
CA GLY A 360 1.91 4.66 -12.36
C GLY A 360 1.34 5.72 -11.42
N TYR A 361 1.21 6.94 -11.92
CA TYR A 361 0.72 8.10 -11.18
C TYR A 361 -0.52 8.68 -11.82
N PHE A 362 -1.55 8.93 -10.99
CA PHE A 362 -2.86 9.42 -11.39
C PHE A 362 -3.35 10.49 -10.41
N LEU A 363 -4.29 11.32 -10.86
CA LEU A 363 -4.99 12.28 -10.01
C LEU A 363 -6.48 12.00 -10.04
N PHE A 364 -7.14 12.21 -8.91
CA PHE A 364 -8.59 12.26 -8.79
C PHE A 364 -9.00 13.65 -8.30
N ASP A 365 -9.93 14.29 -9.01
CA ASP A 365 -10.47 15.61 -8.67
C ASP A 365 -11.95 15.47 -8.27
N PRO A 366 -12.25 15.30 -6.97
CA PRO A 366 -13.61 15.07 -6.49
C PRO A 366 -14.52 16.30 -6.60
N ASN A 367 -13.95 17.49 -6.85
CA ASN A 367 -14.68 18.76 -6.95
C ASN A 367 -14.88 19.23 -8.39
N ARG A 368 -14.58 18.38 -9.37
CA ARG A 368 -14.77 18.76 -10.76
C ARG A 368 -16.24 18.94 -11.07
N GLU A 369 -16.62 20.16 -11.48
CA GLU A 369 -17.95 20.42 -12.03
C GLU A 369 -18.07 19.77 -13.42
N GLU A 370 -19.11 18.97 -13.63
CA GLU A 370 -19.46 18.49 -14.97
C GLU A 370 -19.68 19.71 -15.88
N ALA A 371 -18.89 19.83 -16.94
CA ALA A 371 -18.91 20.94 -17.87
C ALA A 371 -20.04 20.79 -18.92
#